data_e4e6c881f402deddbd9eafc964c206cc
#
_entry.id   e4e6c881f402deddbd9eafc964c206cc
#
_cell.length_a   1.000
_cell.length_b   1.000
_cell.length_c   1.000
_cell.angle_alpha   90.00
_cell.angle_beta   90.00
_cell.angle_gamma   90.00
#
_symmetry.space_group_name_H-M   'P 1'
#
loop_
_entity.id
_entity.type
_entity.pdbx_description
1 polymer ?
#
loop_
_entity_poly.entity_id
_entity_poly.type
_entity_poly.pdbx_seq_one_letter_code
_entity_poly.pdbx_strand_id
1 'polypeptide(L)'
;MRNREIFEKIEKDKNATSFLEPVDYVALNLPDYPKIIKHPMDLGTCKNNLLNGKYKIFQEFMDDLHLIWENCRTYNQQKSEIVKCGNACEKKLRALIEKKFKNVKHEVKEQKDDQLLSNEDKTELVNKIKEQPNDDLTKIVKIILKNCPDGIEDIDSEKLQIKVDFLRYKDLKMINDFLLEKNEKNKMNNNNNENENSD
;
A
#
# COMPACT_ATOMS: atom_id res chain seq x y z
N MET A 1 5.11 -18.36 2.80
CA MET A 1 3.68 -18.28 3.19
C MET A 1 2.84 -17.38 2.26
N ARG A 2 3.33 -16.20 1.82
CA ARG A 2 2.51 -15.21 1.09
C ARG A 2 2.03 -15.63 -0.30
N ASN A 3 2.83 -16.36 -1.08
CA ASN A 3 2.47 -16.76 -2.45
C ASN A 3 1.37 -17.84 -2.48
N ARG A 4 1.36 -18.72 -1.47
CA ARG A 4 0.40 -19.81 -1.34
C ARG A 4 -1.05 -19.32 -1.22
N GLU A 5 -1.30 -18.28 -0.42
CA GLU A 5 -2.65 -17.75 -0.24
C GLU A 5 -3.22 -17.12 -1.52
N ILE A 6 -2.37 -16.44 -2.30
CA ILE A 6 -2.77 -15.89 -3.60
C ILE A 6 -3.10 -17.02 -4.56
N PHE A 7 -2.21 -18.04 -4.61
CA PHE A 7 -2.37 -19.20 -5.48
C PHE A 7 -3.69 -19.93 -5.18
N GLU A 8 -3.95 -20.27 -3.91
CA GLU A 8 -5.17 -21.00 -3.50
C GLU A 8 -6.48 -20.27 -3.89
N LYS A 9 -6.46 -18.92 -3.91
CA LYS A 9 -7.62 -18.13 -4.33
C LYS A 9 -7.82 -18.14 -5.84
N ILE A 10 -6.75 -18.25 -6.63
CA ILE A 10 -6.82 -18.37 -8.08
C ILE A 10 -7.22 -19.79 -8.46
N GLU A 11 -6.56 -20.81 -7.89
CA GLU A 11 -6.85 -22.23 -8.16
C GLU A 11 -8.33 -22.60 -7.94
N LYS A 12 -8.95 -22.00 -6.92
CA LYS A 12 -10.38 -22.24 -6.57
C LYS A 12 -11.35 -21.40 -7.40
N ASP A 13 -10.89 -20.60 -8.35
CA ASP A 13 -11.78 -19.82 -9.20
C ASP A 13 -12.41 -20.70 -10.28
N LYS A 14 -13.71 -20.54 -10.50
CA LYS A 14 -14.45 -21.28 -11.53
C LYS A 14 -13.88 -21.09 -12.94
N ASN A 15 -13.28 -19.95 -13.20
CA ASN A 15 -12.65 -19.64 -14.49
C ASN A 15 -11.26 -20.29 -14.64
N ALA A 16 -10.69 -20.83 -13.55
CA ALA A 16 -9.36 -21.44 -13.56
C ALA A 16 -9.37 -22.91 -14.00
N THR A 17 -10.54 -23.55 -14.07
CA THR A 17 -10.69 -25.00 -14.30
C THR A 17 -9.91 -25.50 -15.51
N SER A 18 -9.94 -24.77 -16.63
CA SER A 18 -9.22 -25.16 -17.84
C SER A 18 -7.71 -24.90 -17.81
N PHE A 19 -7.22 -24.34 -16.71
CA PHE A 19 -5.79 -23.98 -16.53
C PHE A 19 -5.14 -24.76 -15.38
N LEU A 20 -5.84 -25.73 -14.79
CA LEU A 20 -5.36 -26.49 -13.63
C LEU A 20 -4.28 -27.51 -14.01
N GLU A 21 -4.30 -28.00 -15.25
CA GLU A 21 -3.41 -29.02 -15.76
C GLU A 21 -2.76 -28.59 -17.08
N PRO A 22 -1.61 -29.17 -17.45
CA PRO A 22 -0.98 -28.93 -18.74
C PRO A 22 -1.95 -29.20 -19.91
N VAL A 23 -1.85 -28.40 -20.96
CA VAL A 23 -2.65 -28.62 -22.18
C VAL A 23 -2.25 -29.94 -22.82
N ASP A 24 -3.14 -30.92 -22.80
CA ASP A 24 -2.96 -32.17 -23.56
C ASP A 24 -3.32 -31.92 -25.03
N TYR A 25 -2.34 -31.35 -25.76
CA TYR A 25 -2.50 -30.99 -27.15
C TYR A 25 -2.69 -32.24 -28.08
N VAL A 26 -2.32 -33.45 -27.59
CA VAL A 26 -2.54 -34.70 -28.34
C VAL A 26 -4.01 -35.11 -28.22
N ALA A 27 -4.53 -35.20 -26.98
CA ALA A 27 -5.93 -35.55 -26.74
C ALA A 27 -6.91 -34.52 -27.33
N LEU A 28 -6.52 -33.25 -27.31
CA LEU A 28 -7.30 -32.13 -27.87
C LEU A 28 -7.15 -31.96 -29.38
N ASN A 29 -6.33 -32.81 -30.05
CA ASN A 29 -6.04 -32.73 -31.48
C ASN A 29 -5.54 -31.32 -31.94
N LEU A 30 -4.54 -30.77 -31.22
CA LEU A 30 -3.92 -29.46 -31.45
C LEU A 30 -2.44 -29.62 -31.87
N PRO A 31 -2.13 -30.15 -33.09
CA PRO A 31 -0.76 -30.52 -33.47
C PRO A 31 0.17 -29.31 -33.67
N ASP A 32 -0.38 -28.12 -33.76
CA ASP A 32 0.33 -26.86 -33.90
C ASP A 32 0.64 -26.18 -32.54
N TYR A 33 0.00 -26.62 -31.45
CA TYR A 33 0.20 -26.03 -30.12
C TYR A 33 1.67 -25.96 -29.72
N PRO A 34 2.50 -27.03 -29.78
CA PRO A 34 3.92 -26.96 -29.40
C PRO A 34 4.77 -26.14 -30.39
N LYS A 35 4.24 -25.84 -31.58
CA LYS A 35 4.91 -24.95 -32.54
C LYS A 35 4.70 -23.49 -32.19
N ILE A 36 3.54 -23.15 -31.63
CA ILE A 36 3.15 -21.78 -31.27
C ILE A 36 3.59 -21.45 -29.86
N ILE A 37 3.28 -22.33 -28.90
CA ILE A 37 3.58 -22.16 -27.48
C ILE A 37 4.91 -22.83 -27.13
N LYS A 38 5.96 -22.03 -26.94
CA LYS A 38 7.32 -22.50 -26.68
C LYS A 38 7.58 -22.81 -25.22
N HIS A 39 6.86 -22.15 -24.33
CA HIS A 39 7.00 -22.28 -22.88
C HIS A 39 5.62 -22.54 -22.28
N PRO A 40 5.11 -23.78 -22.39
CA PRO A 40 3.81 -24.11 -21.81
C PRO A 40 3.86 -23.97 -20.28
N MET A 41 2.78 -23.46 -19.70
CA MET A 41 2.62 -23.28 -18.27
C MET A 41 1.15 -23.50 -17.89
N ASP A 42 0.93 -24.00 -16.67
CA ASP A 42 -0.37 -24.27 -16.08
C ASP A 42 -0.33 -24.09 -14.55
N LEU A 43 -1.51 -24.06 -13.92
CA LEU A 43 -1.58 -23.84 -12.47
C LEU A 43 -1.04 -25.04 -11.67
N GLY A 44 -1.18 -26.29 -12.16
CA GLY A 44 -0.62 -27.47 -11.50
C GLY A 44 0.91 -27.41 -11.46
N THR A 45 1.52 -27.03 -12.58
CA THR A 45 2.97 -26.79 -12.66
C THR A 45 3.41 -25.66 -11.74
N CYS A 46 2.70 -24.52 -11.70
CA CYS A 46 2.96 -23.43 -10.77
C CYS A 46 2.88 -23.89 -9.31
N LYS A 47 1.86 -24.71 -8.98
CA LYS A 47 1.69 -25.26 -7.64
C LYS A 47 2.88 -26.12 -7.23
N ASN A 48 3.30 -27.02 -8.10
CA ASN A 48 4.45 -27.90 -7.84
C ASN A 48 5.74 -27.08 -7.67
N ASN A 49 5.96 -26.07 -8.52
CA ASN A 49 7.08 -25.16 -8.41
C ASN A 49 7.09 -24.41 -7.07
N LEU A 50 5.92 -23.95 -6.63
CA LEU A 50 5.74 -23.25 -5.35
C LEU A 50 6.01 -24.16 -4.15
N LEU A 51 5.49 -25.38 -4.17
CA LEU A 51 5.67 -26.36 -3.08
C LEU A 51 7.11 -26.82 -2.96
N ASN A 52 7.80 -26.97 -4.09
CA ASN A 52 9.20 -27.37 -4.15
C ASN A 52 10.19 -26.20 -3.93
N GLY A 53 9.70 -24.99 -3.65
CA GLY A 53 10.55 -23.83 -3.38
C GLY A 53 11.39 -23.37 -4.57
N LYS A 54 10.92 -23.62 -5.81
CA LYS A 54 11.60 -23.24 -7.04
C LYS A 54 11.66 -21.71 -7.19
N TYR A 55 10.61 -21.00 -6.79
CA TYR A 55 10.55 -19.55 -6.84
C TYR A 55 11.38 -18.93 -5.71
N LYS A 56 12.42 -18.17 -6.05
CA LYS A 56 13.31 -17.48 -5.09
C LYS A 56 12.78 -16.12 -4.72
N ILE A 57 12.14 -15.44 -5.68
CA ILE A 57 11.51 -14.13 -5.51
C ILE A 57 10.06 -14.18 -5.97
N PHE A 58 9.27 -13.23 -5.48
CA PHE A 58 7.84 -13.14 -5.81
C PHE A 58 7.58 -12.95 -7.31
N GLN A 59 8.50 -12.25 -8.00
CA GLN A 59 8.37 -11.97 -9.43
C GLN A 59 8.37 -13.24 -10.28
N GLU A 60 9.25 -14.21 -10.00
CA GLU A 60 9.29 -15.50 -10.72
C GLU A 60 7.95 -16.24 -10.66
N PHE A 61 7.29 -16.22 -9.50
CA PHE A 61 5.96 -16.79 -9.35
C PHE A 61 4.90 -16.03 -10.15
N MET A 62 4.99 -14.70 -10.21
CA MET A 62 4.08 -13.87 -10.98
C MET A 62 4.27 -14.06 -12.48
N ASP A 63 5.51 -14.22 -12.93
CA ASP A 63 5.84 -14.43 -14.34
C ASP A 63 5.26 -15.75 -14.86
N ASP A 64 5.37 -16.84 -14.08
CA ASP A 64 4.75 -18.12 -14.43
C ASP A 64 3.20 -18.02 -14.49
N LEU A 65 2.56 -17.31 -13.54
CA LEU A 65 1.12 -17.08 -13.59
C LEU A 65 0.70 -16.24 -14.80
N HIS A 66 1.44 -15.20 -15.14
CA HIS A 66 1.16 -14.38 -16.33
C HIS A 66 1.35 -15.16 -17.63
N LEU A 67 2.37 -16.03 -17.68
CA LEU A 67 2.65 -16.88 -18.83
C LEU A 67 1.47 -17.79 -19.18
N ILE A 68 0.73 -18.30 -18.19
CA ILE A 68 -0.48 -19.11 -18.44
C ILE A 68 -1.49 -18.32 -19.27
N TRP A 69 -1.79 -17.08 -18.86
CA TRP A 69 -2.79 -16.25 -19.53
C TRP A 69 -2.29 -15.72 -20.88
N GLU A 70 -1.01 -15.48 -21.00
CA GLU A 70 -0.37 -15.06 -22.25
C GLU A 70 -0.38 -16.18 -23.29
N ASN A 71 -0.02 -17.40 -22.90
CA ASN A 71 -0.13 -18.59 -23.74
C ASN A 71 -1.56 -18.80 -24.22
N CYS A 72 -2.54 -18.65 -23.34
CA CYS A 72 -3.94 -18.76 -23.66
C CYS A 72 -4.35 -17.74 -24.76
N ARG A 73 -3.97 -16.48 -24.60
CA ARG A 73 -4.27 -15.41 -25.60
C ARG A 73 -3.52 -15.60 -26.91
N THR A 74 -2.31 -16.15 -26.85
CA THR A 74 -1.47 -16.38 -28.04
C THR A 74 -2.04 -17.49 -28.91
N TYR A 75 -2.52 -18.55 -28.27
CA TYR A 75 -3.01 -19.71 -29.02
C TYR A 75 -4.48 -19.60 -29.45
N ASN A 76 -5.33 -18.98 -28.64
CA ASN A 76 -6.77 -18.97 -28.87
C ASN A 76 -7.26 -17.65 -29.47
N GLN A 77 -8.42 -17.72 -30.17
CA GLN A 77 -9.08 -16.52 -30.66
C GLN A 77 -9.46 -15.58 -29.50
N GLN A 78 -9.23 -14.27 -29.65
CA GLN A 78 -9.42 -13.27 -28.58
C GLN A 78 -10.82 -13.24 -27.95
N LYS A 79 -11.87 -13.61 -28.70
CA LYS A 79 -13.25 -13.61 -28.22
C LYS A 79 -13.72 -14.97 -27.69
N SER A 80 -12.85 -15.99 -27.67
CA SER A 80 -13.19 -17.33 -27.18
C SER A 80 -13.48 -17.35 -25.67
N GLU A 81 -14.28 -18.30 -25.23
CA GLU A 81 -14.62 -18.44 -23.80
C GLU A 81 -13.38 -18.71 -22.93
N ILE A 82 -12.42 -19.49 -23.45
CA ILE A 82 -11.19 -19.78 -22.70
C ILE A 82 -10.37 -18.51 -22.45
N VAL A 83 -10.29 -17.58 -23.43
CA VAL A 83 -9.60 -16.31 -23.27
C VAL A 83 -10.36 -15.40 -22.26
N LYS A 84 -11.69 -15.41 -22.29
CA LYS A 84 -12.49 -14.69 -21.27
C LYS A 84 -12.22 -15.23 -19.86
N CYS A 85 -12.15 -16.54 -19.71
CA CYS A 85 -11.79 -17.18 -18.42
C CYS A 85 -10.37 -16.77 -17.96
N GLY A 86 -9.38 -16.83 -18.85
CA GLY A 86 -8.01 -16.40 -18.54
C GLY A 86 -7.93 -14.95 -18.12
N ASN A 87 -8.61 -14.04 -18.84
CA ASN A 87 -8.66 -12.62 -18.50
C ASN A 87 -9.36 -12.38 -17.15
N ALA A 88 -10.39 -13.17 -16.80
CA ALA A 88 -11.06 -13.09 -15.51
C ALA A 88 -10.12 -13.52 -14.36
N CYS A 89 -9.36 -14.60 -14.55
CA CYS A 89 -8.35 -15.06 -13.59
C CYS A 89 -7.24 -14.01 -13.40
N GLU A 90 -6.74 -13.42 -14.48
CA GLU A 90 -5.71 -12.37 -14.41
C GLU A 90 -6.22 -11.12 -13.69
N LYS A 91 -7.45 -10.69 -13.97
CA LYS A 91 -8.09 -9.57 -13.27
C LYS A 91 -8.21 -9.83 -11.78
N LYS A 92 -8.62 -11.06 -11.40
CA LYS A 92 -8.70 -11.47 -10.00
C LYS A 92 -7.34 -11.47 -9.32
N LEU A 93 -6.30 -11.97 -9.99
CA LEU A 93 -4.92 -11.94 -9.51
C LEU A 93 -4.46 -10.52 -9.21
N ARG A 94 -4.66 -9.58 -10.12
CA ARG A 94 -4.33 -8.16 -9.94
C ARG A 94 -5.03 -7.56 -8.71
N ALA A 95 -6.33 -7.81 -8.56
CA ALA A 95 -7.11 -7.34 -7.41
C ALA A 95 -6.61 -7.91 -6.07
N LEU A 96 -6.21 -9.17 -6.03
CA LEU A 96 -5.63 -9.81 -4.85
C LEU A 96 -4.29 -9.18 -4.46
N ILE A 97 -3.46 -8.89 -5.46
CA ILE A 97 -2.16 -8.23 -5.26
C ILE A 97 -2.34 -6.80 -4.75
N GLU A 98 -3.18 -6.00 -5.40
CA GLU A 98 -3.47 -4.63 -4.98
C GLU A 98 -3.99 -4.55 -3.55
N LYS A 99 -4.95 -5.42 -3.20
CA LYS A 99 -5.47 -5.50 -1.83
C LYS A 99 -4.34 -5.79 -0.83
N LYS A 100 -3.44 -6.71 -1.17
CA LYS A 100 -2.32 -7.08 -0.32
C LYS A 100 -1.32 -5.93 -0.13
N PHE A 101 -0.97 -5.23 -1.21
CA PHE A 101 -0.07 -4.07 -1.14
C PHE A 101 -0.68 -2.90 -0.36
N LYS A 102 -1.99 -2.67 -0.46
CA LYS A 102 -2.69 -1.67 0.35
C LYS A 102 -2.60 -2.01 1.84
N ASN A 103 -2.83 -3.27 2.21
CA ASN A 103 -2.73 -3.70 3.60
C ASN A 103 -1.30 -3.56 4.15
N VAL A 104 -0.28 -3.96 3.37
CA VAL A 104 1.13 -3.79 3.77
C VAL A 104 1.50 -2.32 3.96
N LYS A 105 1.04 -1.43 3.06
CA LYS A 105 1.26 0.02 3.22
C LYS A 105 0.60 0.57 4.48
N HIS A 106 -0.60 0.07 4.83
CA HIS A 106 -1.30 0.48 6.04
C HIS A 106 -0.56 0.01 7.30
N GLU A 107 -0.16 -1.27 7.36
CA GLU A 107 0.61 -1.83 8.48
C GLU A 107 1.96 -1.10 8.67
N VAL A 108 2.69 -0.81 7.58
CA VAL A 108 3.96 -0.07 7.63
C VAL A 108 3.75 1.36 8.13
N LYS A 109 2.65 2.01 7.72
CA LYS A 109 2.31 3.36 8.17
C LYS A 109 1.96 3.38 9.65
N GLU A 110 1.13 2.45 10.13
CA GLU A 110 0.79 2.33 11.55
C GLU A 110 2.03 2.07 12.41
N GLN A 111 2.93 1.18 11.97
CA GLN A 111 4.18 0.92 12.67
C GLN A 111 5.07 2.17 12.76
N LYS A 112 5.12 2.99 11.70
CA LYS A 112 5.87 4.26 11.72
C LYS A 112 5.22 5.28 12.64
N ASP A 113 3.91 5.40 12.61
CA ASP A 113 3.16 6.36 13.43
C ASP A 113 3.38 6.12 14.95
N ASP A 114 3.61 4.87 15.35
CA ASP A 114 3.88 4.50 16.75
C ASP A 114 5.38 4.55 17.16
N GLN A 115 6.29 4.81 16.22
CA GLN A 115 7.71 4.97 16.53
C GLN A 115 7.98 6.33 17.20
N LEU A 116 8.98 6.36 18.10
CA LEU A 116 9.51 7.61 18.64
C LEU A 116 10.19 8.41 17.53
N LEU A 117 10.17 9.74 17.68
CA LEU A 117 10.80 10.65 16.72
C LEU A 117 12.31 10.43 16.63
N SER A 118 12.88 10.58 15.43
CA SER A 118 14.32 10.67 15.25
C SER A 118 14.87 11.98 15.86
N ASN A 119 16.18 12.06 16.07
CA ASN A 119 16.79 13.28 16.62
C ASN A 119 16.60 14.48 15.70
N GLU A 120 16.63 14.26 14.38
CA GLU A 120 16.37 15.28 13.36
C GLU A 120 14.93 15.82 13.47
N ASP A 121 13.95 14.89 13.52
CA ASP A 121 12.52 15.26 13.63
C ASP A 121 12.21 15.97 14.94
N LYS A 122 12.85 15.56 16.07
CA LYS A 122 12.74 16.27 17.35
C LYS A 122 13.23 17.71 17.26
N THR A 123 14.39 17.90 16.64
CA THR A 123 14.99 19.24 16.47
C THR A 123 14.11 20.12 15.61
N GLU A 124 13.60 19.58 14.48
CA GLU A 124 12.69 20.30 13.59
C GLU A 124 11.39 20.70 14.31
N LEU A 125 10.80 19.76 15.07
CA LEU A 125 9.60 20.01 15.85
C LEU A 125 9.79 21.11 16.89
N VAL A 126 10.89 21.06 17.65
CA VAL A 126 11.22 22.10 18.66
C VAL A 126 11.33 23.48 18.01
N ASN A 127 12.00 23.57 16.86
CA ASN A 127 12.13 24.85 16.15
C ASN A 127 10.76 25.37 15.68
N LYS A 128 9.95 24.51 15.07
CA LYS A 128 8.58 24.85 14.64
C LYS A 128 7.71 25.33 15.80
N ILE A 129 7.79 24.67 16.96
CA ILE A 129 7.02 25.07 18.15
C ILE A 129 7.46 26.43 18.68
N LYS A 130 8.77 26.69 18.75
CA LYS A 130 9.32 27.96 19.25
C LYS A 130 8.90 29.19 18.43
N GLU A 131 8.62 29.00 17.16
CA GLU A 131 8.21 30.07 16.24
C GLU A 131 6.69 30.40 16.35
N GLN A 132 5.93 29.64 17.15
CA GLN A 132 4.48 29.83 17.23
C GLN A 132 4.09 30.90 18.29
N PRO A 133 3.00 31.67 18.01
CA PRO A 133 2.38 32.55 19.01
C PRO A 133 1.80 31.77 20.21
N ASN A 134 1.63 32.43 21.34
CA ASN A 134 1.15 31.81 22.59
C ASN A 134 -0.20 31.05 22.42
N ASP A 135 -1.13 31.60 21.62
CA ASP A 135 -2.43 30.97 21.38
C ASP A 135 -2.28 29.62 20.67
N ASP A 136 -1.34 29.51 19.76
CA ASP A 136 -1.08 28.27 19.01
C ASP A 136 -0.25 27.29 19.86
N LEU A 137 0.67 27.78 20.66
CA LEU A 137 1.35 26.95 21.68
C LEU A 137 0.35 26.29 22.61
N THR A 138 -0.67 27.03 23.07
CA THR A 138 -1.74 26.46 23.90
C THR A 138 -2.50 25.32 23.19
N LYS A 139 -2.75 25.45 21.89
CA LYS A 139 -3.42 24.40 21.08
C LYS A 139 -2.50 23.19 20.88
N ILE A 140 -1.22 23.42 20.60
CA ILE A 140 -0.22 22.35 20.47
C ILE A 140 -0.11 21.55 21.77
N VAL A 141 -0.02 22.24 22.92
CA VAL A 141 -0.01 21.58 24.24
C VAL A 141 -1.27 20.72 24.43
N LYS A 142 -2.45 21.23 24.07
CA LYS A 142 -3.70 20.43 24.14
C LYS A 142 -3.68 19.20 23.24
N ILE A 143 -3.11 19.30 22.04
CA ILE A 143 -2.93 18.15 21.12
C ILE A 143 -2.03 17.10 21.80
N ILE A 144 -0.90 17.51 22.36
CA ILE A 144 0.04 16.62 23.04
C ILE A 144 -0.63 15.97 24.27
N LEU A 145 -1.23 16.76 25.16
CA LEU A 145 -1.91 16.25 26.34
C LEU A 145 -2.97 15.20 26.03
N LYS A 146 -3.70 15.37 24.93
CA LYS A 146 -4.74 14.44 24.50
C LYS A 146 -4.17 13.10 24.00
N ASN A 147 -3.04 13.12 23.30
CA ASN A 147 -2.53 11.97 22.56
C ASN A 147 -1.29 11.33 23.19
N CYS A 148 -0.50 12.11 23.90
CA CYS A 148 0.71 11.68 24.60
C CYS A 148 0.84 12.47 25.93
N PRO A 149 0.06 12.13 26.97
CA PRO A 149 0.10 12.84 28.26
C PRO A 149 1.49 12.91 28.88
N ASP A 150 2.28 11.84 28.72
CA ASP A 150 3.65 11.75 29.23
C ASP A 150 4.63 12.73 28.52
N GLY A 151 4.22 13.28 27.38
CA GLY A 151 4.96 14.28 26.62
C GLY A 151 4.89 15.69 27.21
N ILE A 152 4.14 15.91 28.30
CA ILE A 152 4.04 17.18 29.01
C ILE A 152 4.42 16.99 30.46
N GLU A 153 5.18 17.91 31.00
CA GLU A 153 5.53 17.99 32.43
C GLU A 153 5.20 19.38 32.96
N ASP A 154 4.47 19.41 34.08
CA ASP A 154 4.24 20.60 34.87
C ASP A 154 5.49 20.89 35.68
N ILE A 155 6.13 22.05 35.43
CA ILE A 155 7.29 22.49 36.19
C ILE A 155 6.82 23.32 37.41
N ASP A 156 5.90 24.25 37.16
CA ASP A 156 5.25 25.09 38.14
C ASP A 156 3.88 25.58 37.62
N SER A 157 3.14 26.37 38.41
CA SER A 157 1.79 26.87 38.05
C SER A 157 1.73 27.69 36.77
N GLU A 158 2.87 28.12 36.20
CA GLU A 158 2.95 28.98 35.05
C GLU A 158 3.79 28.39 33.90
N LYS A 159 4.46 27.23 34.11
CA LYS A 159 5.41 26.66 33.16
C LYS A 159 5.16 25.19 32.89
N LEU A 160 4.96 24.88 31.62
CA LEU A 160 4.89 23.53 31.08
C LEU A 160 6.14 23.22 30.25
N GLN A 161 6.66 22.01 30.38
CA GLN A 161 7.73 21.50 29.54
C GLN A 161 7.23 20.43 28.60
N ILE A 162 7.52 20.56 27.29
CA ILE A 162 7.27 19.54 26.31
C ILE A 162 8.45 18.56 26.27
N LYS A 163 8.20 17.30 26.62
CA LYS A 163 9.19 16.22 26.56
C LYS A 163 9.15 15.54 25.21
N VAL A 164 9.88 16.06 24.25
CA VAL A 164 9.89 15.57 22.86
C VAL A 164 10.34 14.10 22.73
N ASP A 165 11.04 13.57 23.73
CA ASP A 165 11.49 12.17 23.75
C ASP A 165 10.36 11.15 23.90
N PHE A 166 9.20 11.56 24.37
CA PHE A 166 8.00 10.73 24.47
C PHE A 166 7.10 10.82 23.25
N LEU A 167 7.33 11.80 22.35
CA LEU A 167 6.50 12.01 21.17
C LEU A 167 6.82 10.99 20.08
N ARG A 168 5.80 10.59 19.35
CA ARG A 168 5.85 9.65 18.24
C ARG A 168 5.53 10.35 16.92
N TYR A 169 5.76 9.67 15.81
CA TYR A 169 5.45 10.22 14.48
C TYR A 169 3.98 10.63 14.31
N LYS A 170 3.03 9.92 14.92
CA LYS A 170 1.62 10.31 14.91
C LYS A 170 1.39 11.69 15.58
N ASP A 171 2.09 11.98 16.67
CA ASP A 171 1.96 13.25 17.39
C ASP A 171 2.55 14.40 16.57
N LEU A 172 3.73 14.19 15.96
CA LEU A 172 4.34 15.13 15.02
C LEU A 172 3.41 15.45 13.85
N LYS A 173 2.76 14.42 13.29
CA LYS A 173 1.83 14.59 12.18
C LYS A 173 0.63 15.46 12.58
N MET A 174 0.01 15.20 13.73
CA MET A 174 -1.12 15.99 14.23
C MET A 174 -0.74 17.46 14.46
N ILE A 175 0.47 17.71 14.98
CA ILE A 175 0.98 19.09 15.14
C ILE A 175 1.21 19.74 13.78
N ASN A 176 1.83 19.04 12.83
CA ASN A 176 2.06 19.56 11.48
C ASN A 176 0.74 19.84 10.75
N ASP A 177 -0.25 18.93 10.82
CA ASP A 177 -1.57 19.13 10.21
C ASP A 177 -2.25 20.39 10.78
N PHE A 178 -2.21 20.59 12.10
CA PHE A 178 -2.70 21.82 12.74
C PHE A 178 -2.01 23.09 12.22
N LEU A 179 -0.69 23.07 12.08
CA LEU A 179 0.09 24.21 11.59
C LEU A 179 -0.18 24.50 10.11
N LEU A 180 -0.43 23.49 9.28
CA LEU A 180 -0.78 23.63 7.86
C LEU A 180 -2.17 24.25 7.69
N GLU A 181 -3.19 23.75 8.39
CA GLU A 181 -4.56 24.31 8.35
C GLU A 181 -4.60 25.78 8.76
N LYS A 182 -3.79 26.16 9.73
CA LYS A 182 -3.65 27.55 10.14
C LYS A 182 -3.08 28.43 9.02
N ASN A 183 -2.01 27.98 8.37
CA ASN A 183 -1.36 28.72 7.30
C ASN A 183 -2.30 28.93 6.11
N GLU A 184 -3.14 27.95 5.79
CA GLU A 184 -4.16 28.08 4.75
C GLU A 184 -5.25 29.10 5.11
N LYS A 185 -5.74 29.09 6.36
CA LYS A 185 -6.72 30.07 6.84
C LYS A 185 -6.18 31.50 6.82
N ASN A 186 -4.90 31.70 7.20
CA ASN A 186 -4.25 33.01 7.17
C ASN A 186 -4.08 33.53 5.73
N LYS A 187 -3.78 32.66 4.76
CA LYS A 187 -3.72 33.03 3.33
C LYS A 187 -5.07 33.45 2.78
N MET A 188 -6.16 32.76 3.15
CA MET A 188 -7.51 33.12 2.73
C MET A 188 -7.97 34.46 3.29
N ASN A 189 -7.65 34.76 4.56
CA ASN A 189 -8.01 36.04 5.19
C ASN A 189 -7.23 37.23 4.61
N ASN A 190 -5.97 37.05 4.24
CA ASN A 190 -5.17 38.10 3.62
C ASN A 190 -5.66 38.44 2.19
N ASN A 191 -6.08 37.45 1.41
CA ASN A 191 -6.63 37.66 0.07
C ASN A 191 -7.99 38.38 0.09
N ASN A 192 -8.77 38.24 1.16
CA ASN A 192 -10.07 38.93 1.29
C ASN A 192 -9.89 40.41 1.69
N ASN A 193 -8.83 40.76 2.44
CA ASN A 193 -8.57 42.14 2.84
C ASN A 193 -7.93 43.03 1.71
N GLU A 194 -7.30 42.40 0.71
CA GLU A 194 -6.77 43.12 -0.44
C GLU A 194 -7.86 43.53 -1.45
N ASN A 195 -9.00 42.83 -1.46
CA ASN A 195 -10.13 43.14 -2.35
C ASN A 195 -11.10 44.20 -1.78
N GLU A 196 -11.05 44.51 -0.49
CA GLU A 196 -11.90 45.56 0.12
C GLU A 196 -11.30 46.98 0.07
N ASN A 197 -10.03 47.09 -0.30
CA ASN A 197 -9.33 48.41 -0.39
C ASN A 197 -9.15 48.92 -1.83
N SER A 198 -9.91 48.40 -2.81
CA SER A 198 -9.81 48.76 -4.23
C SER A 198 -11.10 49.41 -4.78
N ASP A 199 -11.90 50.10 -3.94
CA ASP A 199 -13.03 50.95 -4.38
C ASP A 199 -12.85 52.39 -3.92
#